data_faad4b0a177b2e933636f5aa8b41fc0e
#
_entry.id   faad4b0a177b2e933636f5aa8b41fc0e
#
_cell.length_a   1.000
_cell.length_b   1.000
_cell.length_c   1.000
_cell.angle_alpha   90.00
_cell.angle_beta   90.00
_cell.angle_gamma   90.00
#
_symmetry.space_group_name_H-M   'P 1'
#
loop_
_entity.id
_entity.type
_entity.pdbx_description
1 polymer ?
#
loop_
_entity_poly.entity_id
_entity_poly.type
_entity_poly.pdbx_seq_one_letter_code
_entity_poly.pdbx_strand_id
1 'polypeptide(L)'
;TDWNRSYLFDIAGIPNESIGGAGYEIPEEALSDEQFARMIREAEKYLGMAYVWGGASPETGFDCSGFVSWVINNSGNGWDVGSQTAEGLRGSCAAVPASEAKPGDLVFFQGTYNTSGASHVGIYAGNGMMIHAGSPVKYSNIRTPYWEGHLLSYGRIP
;
A
#
# COMPACT_ATOMS: atom_id res chain seq x y z
N THR A 1 -20.26 7.84 -18.13
CA THR A 1 -19.41 9.03 -18.09
C THR A 1 -18.22 8.81 -17.19
N ASP A 2 -17.25 9.66 -17.32
CA ASP A 2 -16.07 9.60 -16.43
C ASP A 2 -16.45 9.81 -14.97
N TRP A 3 -17.49 10.57 -14.73
CA TRP A 3 -18.02 10.76 -13.39
C TRP A 3 -18.47 9.44 -12.77
N ASN A 4 -19.19 8.63 -13.51
CA ASN A 4 -19.67 7.34 -13.01
C ASN A 4 -18.51 6.37 -12.80
N ARG A 5 -17.47 6.46 -13.61
CA ARG A 5 -16.27 5.67 -13.42
C ARG A 5 -15.54 6.05 -12.14
N SER A 6 -15.37 7.33 -11.88
CA SER A 6 -14.69 7.77 -10.67
C SER A 6 -15.49 7.43 -9.42
N TYR A 7 -16.78 7.13 -9.55
CA TYR A 7 -17.57 6.63 -8.44
C TYR A 7 -17.16 5.21 -8.04
N LEU A 8 -16.80 4.37 -9.02
CA LEU A 8 -16.40 2.98 -8.76
C LEU A 8 -14.90 2.84 -8.56
N PHE A 9 -14.11 3.67 -9.24
CA PHE A 9 -12.66 3.61 -9.20
C PHE A 9 -12.11 5.04 -9.08
N ASP A 10 -10.97 5.18 -8.43
CA ASP A 10 -10.28 6.47 -8.42
C ASP A 10 -9.45 6.66 -9.69
N ILE A 11 -8.74 7.78 -9.77
CA ILE A 11 -7.99 8.15 -10.97
C ILE A 11 -6.81 7.22 -11.27
N ALA A 12 -6.38 6.43 -10.28
CA ALA A 12 -5.29 5.45 -10.45
C ALA A 12 -5.83 4.05 -10.74
N GLY A 13 -7.13 3.89 -10.99
CA GLY A 13 -7.73 2.60 -11.27
C GLY A 13 -8.00 1.75 -10.02
N ILE A 14 -7.89 2.34 -8.84
CA ILE A 14 -8.08 1.63 -7.57
C ILE A 14 -9.56 1.61 -7.22
N PRO A 15 -10.13 0.45 -6.84
CA PRO A 15 -11.54 0.37 -6.48
C PRO A 15 -11.91 1.33 -5.36
N ASN A 16 -13.04 2.00 -5.51
CA ASN A 16 -13.56 2.92 -4.51
C ASN A 16 -14.46 2.14 -3.57
N GLU A 17 -13.90 1.63 -2.49
CA GLU A 17 -14.63 0.81 -1.53
C GLU A 17 -15.31 1.69 -0.49
N SER A 18 -16.61 1.48 -0.32
CA SER A 18 -17.37 2.25 0.65
C SER A 18 -17.11 1.81 2.08
N ILE A 19 -16.67 0.58 2.27
CA ILE A 19 -16.34 0.01 3.57
C ILE A 19 -14.91 -0.54 3.51
N GLY A 20 -14.30 -0.70 4.61
CA GLY A 20 -12.91 -1.08 4.71
C GLY A 20 -12.23 0.05 5.42
N GLY A 21 -11.10 0.44 4.93
CA GLY A 21 -10.45 1.59 5.47
C GLY A 21 -10.16 1.48 6.95
N ALA A 22 -10.51 2.51 7.69
CA ALA A 22 -10.12 2.66 9.08
C ALA A 22 -10.76 1.66 10.04
N GLY A 23 -11.72 0.85 9.56
CA GLY A 23 -12.39 -0.12 10.40
C GLY A 23 -11.60 -1.38 10.71
N TYR A 24 -10.52 -1.63 9.99
CA TYR A 24 -9.71 -2.83 10.21
C TYR A 24 -8.85 -2.69 11.46
N GLU A 25 -8.84 -3.72 12.29
CA GLU A 25 -7.98 -3.78 13.47
C GLU A 25 -6.85 -4.78 13.24
N ILE A 26 -5.62 -4.33 13.47
CA ILE A 26 -4.42 -5.17 13.35
C ILE A 26 -4.47 -6.23 14.46
N PRO A 27 -4.24 -7.52 14.14
CA PRO A 27 -4.13 -8.55 15.17
C PRO A 27 -3.00 -8.24 16.15
N GLU A 28 -3.25 -8.46 17.45
CA GLU A 28 -2.27 -8.17 18.49
C GLU A 28 -0.94 -8.88 18.28
N GLU A 29 -0.98 -10.12 17.84
CA GLU A 29 0.25 -10.89 17.61
C GLU A 29 1.11 -10.29 16.50
N ALA A 30 0.51 -9.61 15.53
CA ALA A 30 1.29 -8.93 14.50
C ALA A 30 2.07 -7.75 15.08
N LEU A 31 1.51 -7.08 16.07
CA LEU A 31 2.15 -5.92 16.70
C LEU A 31 3.32 -6.31 17.60
N SER A 32 3.53 -7.58 17.86
CA SER A 32 4.72 -8.05 18.58
C SER A 32 5.98 -7.96 17.71
N ASP A 33 5.83 -7.87 16.38
CA ASP A 33 6.93 -7.56 15.47
C ASP A 33 7.16 -6.04 15.54
N GLU A 34 8.27 -5.64 16.17
CA GLU A 34 8.54 -4.22 16.41
C GLU A 34 8.72 -3.42 15.13
N GLN A 35 9.31 -4.01 14.09
CA GLN A 35 9.49 -3.31 12.82
C GLN A 35 8.14 -3.02 12.17
N PHE A 36 7.26 -4.01 12.17
CA PHE A 36 5.91 -3.81 11.65
C PHE A 36 5.14 -2.80 12.49
N ALA A 37 5.23 -2.91 13.81
CA ALA A 37 4.53 -1.99 14.70
C ALA A 37 4.91 -0.53 14.43
N ARG A 38 6.20 -0.27 14.18
CA ARG A 38 6.67 1.07 13.83
C ARG A 38 6.15 1.52 12.47
N MET A 39 6.17 0.62 11.48
CA MET A 39 5.64 0.93 10.15
C MET A 39 4.16 1.29 10.21
N ILE A 40 3.37 0.46 10.89
CA ILE A 40 1.92 0.66 10.89
C ILE A 40 1.54 1.91 11.69
N ARG A 41 2.29 2.21 12.74
CA ARG A 41 2.06 3.44 13.51
C ARG A 41 2.26 4.67 12.65
N GLU A 42 3.32 4.66 11.82
CA GLU A 42 3.55 5.77 10.89
C GLU A 42 2.47 5.81 9.82
N ALA A 43 2.14 4.67 9.24
CA ALA A 43 1.15 4.58 8.17
C ALA A 43 -0.23 5.08 8.61
N GLU A 44 -0.65 4.71 9.81
CA GLU A 44 -1.99 5.05 10.29
C GLU A 44 -2.19 6.53 10.57
N LYS A 45 -1.12 7.29 10.71
CA LYS A 45 -1.22 8.75 10.86
C LYS A 45 -1.91 9.39 9.66
N TYR A 46 -1.87 8.77 8.51
CA TYR A 46 -2.31 9.35 7.25
C TYR A 46 -3.63 8.75 6.73
N LEU A 47 -4.27 7.89 7.51
CA LEU A 47 -5.59 7.36 7.14
C LEU A 47 -6.55 8.50 6.84
N GLY A 48 -7.24 8.40 5.72
CA GLY A 48 -8.18 9.43 5.27
C GLY A 48 -7.57 10.54 4.43
N MET A 49 -6.24 10.55 4.28
CA MET A 49 -5.58 11.57 3.45
C MET A 49 -5.88 11.33 1.97
N ALA A 50 -6.12 12.42 1.23
CA ALA A 50 -6.47 12.33 -0.18
C ALA A 50 -5.33 11.78 -1.02
N TYR A 51 -5.69 10.98 -2.04
CA TYR A 51 -4.74 10.52 -3.05
C TYR A 51 -4.34 11.71 -3.94
N VAL A 52 -3.04 11.87 -4.16
CA VAL A 52 -2.52 12.89 -5.05
C VAL A 52 -1.50 12.24 -5.98
N TRP A 53 -1.78 12.25 -7.27
CA TRP A 53 -0.89 11.68 -8.28
C TRP A 53 0.49 12.37 -8.21
N GLY A 54 1.54 11.57 -8.03
CA GLY A 54 2.89 12.10 -7.88
C GLY A 54 3.20 12.62 -6.49
N GLY A 55 2.26 12.57 -5.56
CA GLY A 55 2.48 13.04 -4.20
C GLY A 55 3.37 12.10 -3.40
N ALA A 56 4.24 12.65 -2.56
CA ALA A 56 5.23 11.88 -1.83
C ALA A 56 5.48 12.38 -0.41
N SER A 57 4.65 13.26 0.12
CA SER A 57 4.82 13.80 1.46
C SER A 57 3.46 14.16 2.08
N PRO A 58 3.40 14.32 3.42
CA PRO A 58 2.15 14.74 4.06
C PRO A 58 1.67 16.12 3.60
N GLU A 59 2.58 16.99 3.18
CA GLU A 59 2.22 18.33 2.70
C GLU A 59 1.60 18.30 1.31
N THR A 60 2.04 17.39 0.46
CA THR A 60 1.56 17.31 -0.93
C THR A 60 0.41 16.32 -1.08
N GLY A 61 0.24 15.39 -0.13
CA GLY A 61 -0.57 14.21 -0.30
C GLY A 61 0.28 13.09 -0.88
N PHE A 62 -0.28 11.91 -1.04
CA PHE A 62 0.47 10.72 -1.45
C PHE A 62 -0.15 10.04 -2.66
N ASP A 63 0.71 9.53 -3.56
CA ASP A 63 0.34 8.42 -4.43
C ASP A 63 0.75 7.11 -3.75
N CYS A 64 0.57 5.97 -4.42
CA CYS A 64 0.79 4.67 -3.78
C CYS A 64 2.23 4.47 -3.33
N SER A 65 3.17 4.69 -4.22
CA SER A 65 4.59 4.50 -3.92
C SER A 65 5.14 5.61 -3.04
N GLY A 66 4.61 6.82 -3.17
CA GLY A 66 4.98 7.95 -2.31
C GLY A 66 4.62 7.68 -0.86
N PHE A 67 3.42 7.13 -0.63
CA PHE A 67 2.98 6.76 0.70
C PHE A 67 3.88 5.68 1.31
N VAL A 68 4.11 4.60 0.57
CA VAL A 68 4.93 3.49 1.08
C VAL A 68 6.36 3.93 1.33
N SER A 69 6.96 4.67 0.41
CA SER A 69 8.33 5.20 0.60
C SER A 69 8.42 6.07 1.84
N TRP A 70 7.46 6.96 2.04
CA TRP A 70 7.42 7.84 3.21
C TRP A 70 7.35 7.02 4.50
N VAL A 71 6.44 6.04 4.55
CA VAL A 71 6.27 5.20 5.75
C VAL A 71 7.55 4.45 6.07
N ILE A 72 8.19 3.84 5.07
CA ILE A 72 9.45 3.12 5.28
C ILE A 72 10.51 4.05 5.84
N ASN A 73 10.70 5.20 5.20
CA ASN A 73 11.77 6.13 5.57
C ASN A 73 11.54 6.79 6.92
N ASN A 74 10.30 6.88 7.37
CA ASN A 74 9.93 7.57 8.60
C ASN A 74 9.42 6.65 9.70
N SER A 75 9.53 5.34 9.51
CA SER A 75 9.06 4.36 10.47
C SER A 75 9.89 4.31 11.76
N GLY A 76 11.14 4.77 11.70
CA GLY A 76 12.07 4.65 12.83
C GLY A 76 12.83 3.32 12.82
N ASN A 77 12.73 2.54 11.76
CA ASN A 77 13.45 1.26 11.63
C ASN A 77 14.85 1.41 11.04
N GLY A 78 15.25 2.62 10.69
CA GLY A 78 16.56 2.87 10.11
C GLY A 78 16.64 2.62 8.62
N TRP A 79 15.51 2.45 7.96
CA TRP A 79 15.46 2.24 6.50
C TRP A 79 15.39 3.55 5.75
N ASP A 80 16.00 3.56 4.57
CA ASP A 80 15.91 4.69 3.65
C ASP A 80 15.88 4.14 2.23
N VAL A 81 14.72 4.16 1.60
CA VAL A 81 14.57 3.72 0.22
C VAL A 81 14.48 4.90 -0.76
N GLY A 82 14.60 6.13 -0.25
CA GLY A 82 14.41 7.32 -1.07
C GLY A 82 12.96 7.47 -1.52
N SER A 83 12.75 8.15 -2.63
CA SER A 83 11.44 8.31 -3.25
C SER A 83 11.43 7.48 -4.52
N GLN A 84 10.59 6.44 -4.57
CA GLN A 84 10.59 5.49 -5.66
C GLN A 84 9.20 5.26 -6.22
N THR A 85 9.16 4.75 -7.46
CA THR A 85 7.92 4.23 -8.05
C THR A 85 7.60 2.87 -7.43
N ALA A 86 6.41 2.34 -7.71
CA ALA A 86 6.05 1.00 -7.24
C ALA A 86 7.02 -0.05 -7.77
N GLU A 87 7.39 0.04 -9.05
CA GLU A 87 8.36 -0.89 -9.63
C GLU A 87 9.76 -0.72 -9.02
N GLY A 88 10.16 0.51 -8.73
CA GLY A 88 11.42 0.78 -8.06
C GLY A 88 11.47 0.17 -6.66
N LEU A 89 10.38 0.28 -5.90
CA LEU A 89 10.28 -0.36 -4.59
C LEU A 89 10.37 -1.88 -4.71
N ARG A 90 9.70 -2.46 -5.71
CA ARG A 90 9.77 -3.90 -5.94
C ARG A 90 11.21 -4.36 -6.17
N GLY A 91 11.97 -3.61 -6.94
CA GLY A 91 13.38 -3.90 -7.18
C GLY A 91 14.27 -3.74 -5.96
N SER A 92 13.83 -2.97 -4.97
CA SER A 92 14.59 -2.76 -3.72
C SER A 92 14.32 -3.82 -2.67
N CYS A 93 13.33 -4.69 -2.88
CA CYS A 93 12.91 -5.70 -1.90
C CYS A 93 13.48 -7.07 -2.22
N ALA A 94 13.65 -7.87 -1.17
CA ALA A 94 13.83 -9.31 -1.33
C ALA A 94 12.46 -9.91 -1.65
N ALA A 95 12.39 -10.76 -2.68
CA ALA A 95 11.14 -11.40 -3.07
C ALA A 95 10.66 -12.36 -1.98
N VAL A 96 9.35 -12.37 -1.72
CA VAL A 96 8.73 -13.22 -0.70
C VAL A 96 7.63 -14.04 -1.37
N PRO A 97 7.62 -15.37 -1.22
CA PRO A 97 6.50 -16.18 -1.71
C PRO A 97 5.21 -15.77 -1.01
N ALA A 98 4.10 -15.82 -1.73
CA ALA A 98 2.80 -15.43 -1.17
C ALA A 98 2.46 -16.20 0.10
N SER A 99 2.84 -17.48 0.16
CA SER A 99 2.57 -18.33 1.32
C SER A 99 3.38 -17.92 2.57
N GLU A 100 4.41 -17.10 2.40
CA GLU A 100 5.26 -16.64 3.49
C GLU A 100 5.12 -15.15 3.77
N ALA A 101 4.17 -14.48 3.10
CA ALA A 101 3.93 -13.06 3.33
C ALA A 101 3.45 -12.82 4.76
N LYS A 102 4.02 -11.81 5.39
CA LYS A 102 3.68 -11.44 6.76
C LYS A 102 3.43 -9.94 6.86
N PRO A 103 2.75 -9.49 7.93
CA PRO A 103 2.56 -8.05 8.13
C PRO A 103 3.88 -7.29 8.08
N GLY A 104 3.88 -6.18 7.34
CA GLY A 104 5.07 -5.39 7.09
C GLY A 104 5.71 -5.64 5.73
N ASP A 105 5.41 -6.76 5.09
CA ASP A 105 5.85 -6.98 3.72
C ASP A 105 5.09 -6.04 2.79
N LEU A 106 5.69 -5.73 1.65
CA LEU A 106 5.03 -4.94 0.62
C LEU A 106 4.31 -5.87 -0.34
N VAL A 107 3.13 -5.45 -0.78
CA VAL A 107 2.35 -6.19 -1.76
C VAL A 107 2.25 -5.35 -3.02
N PHE A 108 2.59 -5.96 -4.16
CA PHE A 108 2.69 -5.27 -5.44
C PHE A 108 1.62 -5.77 -6.40
N PHE A 109 1.09 -4.84 -7.18
CA PHE A 109 0.05 -5.13 -8.18
C PHE A 109 0.49 -4.57 -9.53
N GLN A 110 -0.02 -5.15 -10.60
CA GLN A 110 0.27 -4.72 -11.97
C GLN A 110 -1.02 -4.47 -12.73
N GLY A 111 -0.94 -3.65 -13.77
CA GLY A 111 -2.07 -3.43 -14.66
C GLY A 111 -3.22 -2.63 -14.08
N THR A 112 -3.02 -1.95 -12.95
CA THR A 112 -4.04 -1.05 -12.40
C THR A 112 -4.15 0.22 -13.26
N TYR A 113 -3.07 0.59 -13.89
CA TYR A 113 -3.06 1.54 -14.99
C TYR A 113 -1.94 1.13 -15.96
N ASN A 114 -1.86 1.80 -17.13
CA ASN A 114 -0.97 1.40 -18.19
C ASN A 114 0.48 1.78 -17.89
N THR A 115 1.22 0.84 -17.34
CA THR A 115 2.66 0.98 -17.07
C THR A 115 3.27 -0.43 -16.98
N SER A 116 4.56 -0.51 -17.25
CA SER A 116 5.33 -1.76 -17.13
C SER A 116 5.60 -2.08 -15.67
N GLY A 117 5.53 -3.36 -15.32
CA GLY A 117 5.85 -3.84 -13.99
C GLY A 117 4.81 -3.44 -12.98
N ALA A 118 5.23 -3.21 -11.73
CA ALA A 118 4.31 -2.86 -10.67
C ALA A 118 3.69 -1.48 -10.91
N SER A 119 2.37 -1.40 -10.84
CA SER A 119 1.62 -0.17 -11.00
C SER A 119 1.05 0.33 -9.67
N HIS A 120 1.02 -0.51 -8.65
CA HIS A 120 0.49 -0.16 -7.33
C HIS A 120 1.22 -0.95 -6.26
N VAL A 121 1.30 -0.40 -5.06
CA VAL A 121 1.96 -1.03 -3.92
C VAL A 121 1.22 -0.65 -2.63
N GLY A 122 1.14 -1.61 -1.71
CA GLY A 122 0.60 -1.39 -0.37
C GLY A 122 1.46 -2.10 0.67
N ILE A 123 1.17 -1.87 1.93
CA ILE A 123 1.83 -2.54 3.06
C ILE A 123 0.87 -3.61 3.56
N TYR A 124 1.32 -4.87 3.51
CA TYR A 124 0.48 -5.97 3.97
C TYR A 124 0.30 -5.88 5.48
N ALA A 125 -0.94 -6.01 5.92
CA ALA A 125 -1.31 -5.82 7.33
C ALA A 125 -1.88 -7.09 7.97
N GLY A 126 -1.75 -8.22 7.29
CA GLY A 126 -2.27 -9.50 7.78
C GLY A 126 -3.72 -9.73 7.38
N ASN A 127 -4.16 -10.99 7.44
CA ASN A 127 -5.55 -11.40 7.17
C ASN A 127 -6.09 -10.94 5.82
N GLY A 128 -5.23 -10.85 4.81
CA GLY A 128 -5.65 -10.41 3.50
C GLY A 128 -5.95 -8.93 3.40
N MET A 129 -5.41 -8.14 4.33
CA MET A 129 -5.60 -6.68 4.34
C MET A 129 -4.30 -5.98 4.02
N MET A 130 -4.38 -4.83 3.36
CA MET A 130 -3.25 -3.93 3.17
C MET A 130 -3.65 -2.52 3.55
N ILE A 131 -2.68 -1.72 3.98
CA ILE A 131 -2.84 -0.28 4.07
C ILE A 131 -2.12 0.34 2.88
N HIS A 132 -2.78 1.25 2.18
CA HIS A 132 -2.24 1.81 0.95
C HIS A 132 -2.85 3.18 0.67
N ALA A 133 -2.22 3.92 -0.25
CA ALA A 133 -2.81 5.15 -0.73
C ALA A 133 -3.83 4.80 -1.81
N GLY A 134 -5.06 4.64 -1.39
CA GLY A 134 -6.21 4.63 -2.25
C GLY A 134 -6.78 6.04 -2.28
N SER A 135 -8.04 6.16 -2.53
CA SER A 135 -8.72 7.44 -2.46
C SER A 135 -9.83 7.37 -1.40
N PRO A 136 -9.54 7.61 -0.14
CA PRO A 136 -8.28 8.08 0.47
C PRO A 136 -7.31 6.95 0.87
N VAL A 137 -6.25 7.30 1.59
CA VAL A 137 -5.41 6.31 2.29
C VAL A 137 -6.30 5.49 3.21
N LYS A 138 -6.21 4.17 3.09
CA LYS A 138 -7.15 3.26 3.77
C LYS A 138 -6.61 1.85 3.84
N TYR A 139 -7.27 1.02 4.65
CA TYR A 139 -7.12 -0.42 4.56
C TYR A 139 -8.03 -0.97 3.47
N SER A 140 -7.57 -1.98 2.74
CA SER A 140 -8.36 -2.65 1.71
C SER A 140 -8.14 -4.15 1.78
N ASN A 141 -9.19 -4.91 1.48
CA ASN A 141 -9.13 -6.37 1.39
C ASN A 141 -8.56 -6.75 0.02
N ILE A 142 -7.40 -7.43 0.02
CA ILE A 142 -6.75 -7.82 -1.23
C ILE A 142 -7.27 -9.16 -1.77
N ARG A 143 -8.14 -9.83 -1.04
CA ARG A 143 -8.77 -11.10 -1.46
C ARG A 143 -10.07 -10.87 -2.23
N THR A 144 -10.14 -9.78 -2.97
CA THR A 144 -11.25 -9.47 -3.86
C THR A 144 -10.85 -9.82 -5.28
N PRO A 145 -11.79 -10.06 -6.19
CA PRO A 145 -11.45 -10.37 -7.59
C PRO A 145 -10.57 -9.33 -8.24
N TYR A 146 -10.79 -8.04 -7.95
CA TYR A 146 -9.98 -6.98 -8.54
C TYR A 146 -8.52 -7.10 -8.11
N TRP A 147 -8.27 -7.12 -6.79
CA TRP A 147 -6.90 -7.15 -6.30
C TRP A 147 -6.21 -8.47 -6.61
N GLU A 148 -6.93 -9.59 -6.50
CA GLU A 148 -6.35 -10.90 -6.85
C GLU A 148 -5.98 -10.96 -8.33
N GLY A 149 -6.81 -10.37 -9.19
CA GLY A 149 -6.53 -10.34 -10.63
C GLY A 149 -5.34 -9.47 -11.01
N HIS A 150 -4.95 -8.55 -10.16
CA HIS A 150 -3.82 -7.65 -10.41
C HIS A 150 -2.58 -7.97 -9.56
N LEU A 151 -2.66 -8.95 -8.68
CA LEU A 151 -1.56 -9.28 -7.78
C LEU A 151 -0.32 -9.71 -8.56
N LEU A 152 0.80 -9.08 -8.27
CA LEU A 152 2.07 -9.38 -8.92
C LEU A 152 3.00 -10.17 -8.01
N SER A 153 3.31 -9.63 -6.84
CA SER A 153 4.29 -10.26 -5.95
C SER A 153 4.27 -9.60 -4.57
N TYR A 154 4.98 -10.22 -3.64
CA TYR A 154 5.28 -9.63 -2.33
C TYR A 154 6.78 -9.40 -2.22
N GLY A 155 7.17 -8.42 -1.39
CA GLY A 155 8.57 -8.15 -1.14
C GLY A 155 8.79 -7.72 0.31
N ARG A 156 10.02 -7.92 0.77
CA ARG A 156 10.40 -7.55 2.15
C ARG A 156 11.60 -6.63 2.10
N ILE A 157 11.55 -5.57 2.89
CA ILE A 157 12.70 -4.67 3.03
C ILE A 157 13.83 -5.45 3.70
N PRO A 158 15.02 -5.50 3.06
CA PRO A 158 16.15 -6.26 3.61
C PRO A 158 16.64 -5.73 4.95
#